data_b163888e311ed1834c4b897f45a90cbd
#
_entry.id   b163888e311ed1834c4b897f45a90cbd
#
_cell.length_a   1.000
_cell.length_b   1.000
_cell.length_c   1.000
_cell.angle_alpha   90.00
_cell.angle_beta   90.00
_cell.angle_gamma   90.00
#
_symmetry.space_group_name_H-M   'P 1'
#
loop_
_entity.id
_entity.type
_entity.pdbx_description
1 polymer ?
#
loop_
_entity_poly.entity_id
_entity_poly.type
_entity_poly.pdbx_seq_one_letter_code
_entity_poly.pdbx_strand_id
1 'polypeptide(L)'
;MEMSINGAKILATFENVPILGTVHVTQTLVVSWLVMIIISALCIWLGSNLKVTNISRKQAAAETIYNALVNFVHDKMGTGFDRYIPLVGTIFITSIVSNLISLLGIWSPTADLMTELGWALVVFVLITYHKIKASGIGGYLKGFLDPIFVMAPINVMSELFTPI
;
A
#
# COMPACT_ATOMS: atom_id res chain seq x y z
N MET A 1 -9.99 -29.88 15.59
CA MET A 1 -9.40 -28.51 15.47
C MET A 1 -10.33 -27.74 14.55
N GLU A 2 -11.36 -27.09 15.12
CA GLU A 2 -12.32 -26.31 14.32
C GLU A 2 -11.61 -25.04 13.88
N MET A 3 -11.29 -24.92 12.60
CA MET A 3 -10.91 -23.64 12.00
C MET A 3 -12.18 -22.78 11.98
N SER A 4 -12.37 -21.97 13.01
CA SER A 4 -13.36 -20.93 12.98
C SER A 4 -12.86 -19.86 11.99
N ILE A 5 -13.47 -19.83 10.81
CA ILE A 5 -13.28 -18.75 9.83
C ILE A 5 -14.06 -17.54 10.37
N ASN A 6 -13.62 -17.02 11.49
CA ASN A 6 -14.13 -15.77 12.02
C ASN A 6 -13.29 -14.65 11.41
N GLY A 7 -13.87 -13.90 10.49
CA GLY A 7 -13.30 -12.65 10.00
C GLY A 7 -13.05 -11.64 11.14
N ALA A 8 -12.62 -10.45 10.81
CA ALA A 8 -12.36 -9.39 11.77
C ALA A 8 -13.58 -9.17 12.70
N LYS A 9 -13.34 -9.17 14.01
CA LYS A 9 -14.42 -8.96 15.00
C LYS A 9 -14.99 -7.55 14.86
N ILE A 10 -16.31 -7.44 14.89
CA ILE A 10 -17.00 -6.15 14.98
C ILE A 10 -16.91 -5.68 16.43
N LEU A 11 -16.28 -4.53 16.64
CA LEU A 11 -16.08 -3.93 17.97
C LEU A 11 -17.21 -2.98 18.34
N ALA A 12 -17.74 -2.23 17.38
CA ALA A 12 -18.83 -1.29 17.55
C ALA A 12 -19.65 -1.18 16.27
N THR A 13 -20.96 -0.95 16.43
CA THR A 13 -21.89 -0.69 15.33
C THR A 13 -22.53 0.65 15.56
N PHE A 14 -22.38 1.57 14.61
CA PHE A 14 -23.05 2.86 14.60
C PHE A 14 -24.23 2.78 13.63
N GLU A 15 -25.44 2.85 14.18
CA GLU A 15 -26.68 2.89 13.39
C GLU A 15 -27.04 4.35 13.07
N ASN A 16 -27.68 4.58 11.91
CA ASN A 16 -28.15 5.88 11.45
C ASN A 16 -27.05 6.93 11.14
N VAL A 17 -25.92 6.51 10.55
CA VAL A 17 -24.97 7.49 10.01
C VAL A 17 -25.56 8.11 8.73
N PRO A 18 -25.75 9.43 8.66
CA PRO A 18 -26.26 10.08 7.46
C PRO A 18 -25.34 9.75 6.28
N ILE A 19 -25.94 9.25 5.17
CA ILE A 19 -25.27 8.84 3.91
C ILE A 19 -24.77 7.38 3.89
N LEU A 20 -24.26 6.81 5.00
CA LEU A 20 -23.61 5.50 5.05
C LEU A 20 -24.46 4.39 5.69
N GLY A 21 -25.61 4.73 6.30
CA GLY A 21 -26.46 3.75 6.98
C GLY A 21 -25.83 3.19 8.26
N THR A 22 -25.68 1.87 8.36
CA THR A 22 -24.99 1.21 9.47
C THR A 22 -23.49 1.07 9.18
N VAL A 23 -22.65 1.64 10.05
CA VAL A 23 -21.19 1.53 9.96
C VAL A 23 -20.68 0.57 11.05
N HIS A 24 -20.01 -0.48 10.63
CA HIS A 24 -19.37 -1.42 11.53
C HIS A 24 -17.90 -1.05 11.75
N VAL A 25 -17.54 -0.74 13.00
CA VAL A 25 -16.14 -0.58 13.39
C VAL A 25 -15.56 -1.96 13.66
N THR A 26 -14.75 -2.44 12.73
CA THR A 26 -14.09 -3.73 12.82
C THR A 26 -12.74 -3.62 13.55
N GLN A 27 -12.28 -4.73 14.10
CA GLN A 27 -10.94 -4.82 14.69
C GLN A 27 -9.85 -4.38 13.69
N THR A 28 -10.00 -4.73 12.41
CA THR A 28 -9.11 -4.31 11.31
C THR A 28 -8.97 -2.80 11.24
N LEU A 29 -10.08 -2.06 11.32
CA LEU A 29 -10.08 -0.60 11.24
C LEU A 29 -9.29 0.03 12.39
N VAL A 30 -9.54 -0.44 13.62
CA VAL A 30 -8.84 0.06 14.82
C VAL A 30 -7.36 -0.25 14.77
N VAL A 31 -6.99 -1.47 14.37
CA VAL A 31 -5.57 -1.86 14.23
C VAL A 31 -4.91 -1.07 13.10
N SER A 32 -5.60 -0.79 11.98
CA SER A 32 -5.09 0.06 10.91
C SER A 32 -4.76 1.48 11.40
N TRP A 33 -5.64 2.08 12.20
CA TRP A 33 -5.37 3.39 12.80
C TRP A 33 -4.17 3.36 13.74
N LEU A 34 -4.07 2.32 14.56
CA LEU A 34 -2.94 2.13 15.48
C LEU A 34 -1.63 2.00 14.69
N VAL A 35 -1.61 1.20 13.63
CA VAL A 35 -0.45 1.07 12.72
C VAL A 35 -0.07 2.42 12.11
N MET A 36 -1.03 3.18 11.60
CA MET A 36 -0.77 4.51 11.04
C MET A 36 -0.17 5.47 12.06
N ILE A 37 -0.70 5.47 13.30
CA ILE A 37 -0.17 6.32 14.39
C ILE A 37 1.26 5.91 14.73
N ILE A 38 1.54 4.62 14.89
CA ILE A 38 2.88 4.10 15.20
C ILE A 38 3.87 4.50 14.10
N ILE A 39 3.53 4.27 12.83
CA ILE A 39 4.40 4.59 11.70
C ILE A 39 4.65 6.09 11.64
N SER A 40 3.60 6.91 11.77
CA SER A 40 3.72 8.37 11.74
C SER A 40 4.60 8.89 12.88
N ALA A 41 4.38 8.40 14.10
CA ALA A 41 5.21 8.76 15.25
C ALA A 41 6.68 8.37 15.05
N LEU A 42 6.92 7.18 14.49
CA LEU A 42 8.26 6.68 14.21
C LEU A 42 8.94 7.50 13.12
N CYS A 43 8.24 7.86 12.06
CA CYS A 43 8.75 8.74 11.00
C CYS A 43 9.09 10.14 11.52
N ILE A 44 8.20 10.73 12.34
CA ILE A 44 8.45 12.05 12.97
C ILE A 44 9.66 11.97 13.89
N TRP A 45 9.74 10.91 14.71
CA TRP A 45 10.86 10.70 15.63
C TRP A 45 12.18 10.51 14.88
N LEU A 46 12.21 9.73 13.80
CA LEU A 46 13.41 9.53 12.96
C LEU A 46 13.79 10.80 12.21
N GLY A 47 12.82 11.53 11.67
CA GLY A 47 13.04 12.80 10.95
C GLY A 47 13.34 13.99 11.85
N SER A 48 13.23 13.88 13.17
CA SER A 48 13.52 14.97 14.08
C SER A 48 15.03 15.16 14.30
N ASN A 49 15.47 16.43 14.38
CA ASN A 49 16.86 16.80 14.68
C ASN A 49 17.91 16.28 13.68
N LEU A 50 17.59 16.31 12.39
CA LEU A 50 18.55 15.99 11.33
C LEU A 50 19.66 17.07 11.29
N LYS A 51 20.92 16.64 11.24
CA LYS A 51 22.11 17.52 11.20
C LYS A 51 22.96 17.19 10.00
N VAL A 52 23.56 18.22 9.39
CA VAL A 52 24.49 18.06 8.26
C VAL A 52 25.87 17.62 8.76
N THR A 53 26.25 18.04 9.97
CA THR A 53 27.52 17.68 10.61
C THR A 53 27.24 16.95 11.91
N ASN A 54 28.07 15.99 12.30
CA ASN A 54 27.89 15.12 13.46
C ASN A 54 26.60 14.26 13.36
N ILE A 55 26.56 13.42 12.33
CA ILE A 55 25.43 12.52 12.07
C ILE A 55 25.26 11.54 13.22
N SER A 56 24.07 11.51 13.82
CA SER A 56 23.73 10.57 14.89
C SER A 56 23.47 9.17 14.30
N ARG A 57 23.67 8.10 15.10
CA ARG A 57 23.34 6.72 14.68
C ARG A 57 21.89 6.57 14.22
N LYS A 58 20.98 7.31 14.86
CA LYS A 58 19.55 7.39 14.50
C LYS A 58 19.37 7.95 13.08
N GLN A 59 20.04 9.05 12.76
CA GLN A 59 19.99 9.66 11.43
C GLN A 59 20.61 8.75 10.37
N ALA A 60 21.76 8.14 10.66
CA ALA A 60 22.39 7.19 9.75
C ALA A 60 21.46 6.00 9.41
N ALA A 61 20.73 5.47 10.41
CA ALA A 61 19.75 4.42 10.18
C ALA A 61 18.59 4.91 9.30
N ALA A 62 18.05 6.10 9.56
CA ALA A 62 16.98 6.69 8.76
C ALA A 62 17.40 6.92 7.30
N GLU A 63 18.62 7.47 7.09
CA GLU A 63 19.18 7.67 5.75
C GLU A 63 19.43 6.35 5.03
N THR A 64 19.88 5.31 5.74
CA THR A 64 20.08 3.98 5.13
C THR A 64 18.75 3.39 4.64
N ILE A 65 17.68 3.48 5.45
CA ILE A 65 16.34 3.01 5.07
C ILE A 65 15.82 3.82 3.87
N TYR A 66 15.96 5.15 3.92
CA TYR A 66 15.53 6.02 2.83
C TYR A 66 16.26 5.69 1.53
N ASN A 67 17.60 5.58 1.57
CA ASN A 67 18.41 5.25 0.40
C ASN A 67 18.07 3.86 -0.16
N ALA A 68 17.77 2.88 0.71
CA ALA A 68 17.32 1.57 0.28
C ALA A 68 15.99 1.64 -0.49
N LEU A 69 15.03 2.47 -0.02
CA LEU A 69 13.76 2.71 -0.71
C LEU A 69 13.97 3.44 -2.04
N VAL A 70 14.83 4.47 -2.07
CA VAL A 70 15.16 5.19 -3.31
C VAL A 70 15.75 4.23 -4.34
N ASN A 71 16.76 3.46 -3.96
CA ASN A 71 17.39 2.49 -4.84
C ASN A 71 16.39 1.45 -5.34
N PHE A 72 15.53 0.93 -4.46
CA PHE A 72 14.48 -0.01 -4.85
C PHE A 72 13.54 0.58 -5.90
N VAL A 73 13.09 1.82 -5.70
CA VAL A 73 12.20 2.49 -6.67
C VAL A 73 12.93 2.73 -8.00
N HIS A 74 14.18 3.22 -7.95
CA HIS A 74 14.98 3.45 -9.15
C HIS A 74 15.25 2.17 -9.94
N ASP A 75 15.55 1.07 -9.25
CA ASP A 75 15.81 -0.23 -9.90
C ASP A 75 14.56 -0.82 -10.55
N LYS A 76 13.37 -0.57 -9.99
CA LYS A 76 12.11 -1.16 -10.49
C LYS A 76 11.34 -0.24 -11.43
N MET A 77 11.37 1.07 -11.18
CA MET A 77 10.55 2.05 -11.91
C MET A 77 11.38 3.02 -12.76
N GLY A 78 12.68 3.14 -12.48
CA GLY A 78 13.57 4.12 -13.13
C GLY A 78 13.65 5.44 -12.36
N THR A 79 14.62 6.28 -12.72
CA THR A 79 14.97 7.52 -12.02
C THR A 79 13.96 8.67 -12.18
N GLY A 80 12.96 8.52 -13.05
CA GLY A 80 11.91 9.55 -13.25
C GLY A 80 10.72 9.46 -12.29
N PHE A 81 10.72 8.50 -11.36
CA PHE A 81 9.58 8.18 -10.51
C PHE A 81 9.78 8.51 -9.03
N ASP A 82 10.69 9.42 -8.71
CA ASP A 82 11.04 9.81 -7.34
C ASP A 82 9.84 10.26 -6.50
N ARG A 83 8.86 10.90 -7.13
CA ARG A 83 7.63 11.33 -6.44
C ARG A 83 6.81 10.17 -5.84
N TYR A 84 7.05 8.92 -6.28
CA TYR A 84 6.36 7.73 -5.78
C TYR A 84 7.12 7.03 -4.66
N ILE A 85 8.35 7.45 -4.33
CA ILE A 85 9.13 6.90 -3.22
C ILE A 85 8.34 6.92 -1.90
N PRO A 86 7.68 8.04 -1.51
CA PRO A 86 6.88 8.06 -0.28
C PRO A 86 5.70 7.07 -0.32
N LEU A 87 5.02 6.95 -1.46
CA LEU A 87 3.89 6.03 -1.61
C LEU A 87 4.34 4.57 -1.46
N VAL A 88 5.35 4.18 -2.24
CA VAL A 88 5.92 2.83 -2.20
C VAL A 88 6.46 2.52 -0.81
N GLY A 89 7.19 3.46 -0.21
CA GLY A 89 7.71 3.34 1.15
C GLY A 89 6.62 3.16 2.19
N THR A 90 5.53 3.91 2.08
CA THR A 90 4.38 3.80 3.00
C THR A 90 3.72 2.43 2.91
N ILE A 91 3.44 1.93 1.71
CA ILE A 91 2.86 0.60 1.50
C ILE A 91 3.80 -0.47 2.08
N PHE A 92 5.09 -0.37 1.77
CA PHE A 92 6.09 -1.36 2.21
C PHE A 92 6.23 -1.41 3.73
N ILE A 93 6.39 -0.25 4.38
CA ILE A 93 6.51 -0.15 5.83
C ILE A 93 5.23 -0.59 6.52
N THR A 94 4.07 -0.20 5.99
CA THR A 94 2.77 -0.60 6.56
C THR A 94 2.58 -2.12 6.47
N SER A 95 2.95 -2.75 5.35
CA SER A 95 2.91 -4.20 5.20
C SER A 95 3.82 -4.91 6.21
N ILE A 96 5.05 -4.43 6.38
CA ILE A 96 5.99 -5.02 7.35
C ILE A 96 5.43 -4.91 8.77
N VAL A 97 5.00 -3.72 9.19
CA VAL A 97 4.47 -3.49 10.54
C VAL A 97 3.20 -4.31 10.77
N SER A 98 2.30 -4.39 9.80
CA SER A 98 1.08 -5.20 9.87
C SER A 98 1.41 -6.69 10.05
N ASN A 99 2.39 -7.21 9.31
CA ASN A 99 2.82 -8.60 9.46
C ASN A 99 3.48 -8.87 10.82
N LEU A 100 4.25 -7.91 11.35
CA LEU A 100 4.82 -8.03 12.70
C LEU A 100 3.74 -8.04 13.79
N ILE A 101 2.69 -7.23 13.64
CA ILE A 101 1.53 -7.21 14.55
C ILE A 101 0.80 -8.55 14.52
N SER A 102 0.69 -9.19 13.34
CA SER A 102 0.10 -10.51 13.20
C SER A 102 0.83 -11.58 14.03
N LEU A 103 2.16 -11.47 14.19
CA LEU A 103 2.93 -12.38 15.05
C LEU A 103 2.57 -12.26 16.54
N LEU A 104 2.00 -11.13 16.96
CA LEU A 104 1.49 -10.93 18.32
C LEU A 104 0.08 -11.51 18.53
N GLY A 105 -0.47 -12.20 17.53
CA GLY A 105 -1.81 -12.77 17.58
C GLY A 105 -2.95 -11.75 17.41
N ILE A 106 -2.62 -10.52 16.99
CA ILE A 106 -3.59 -9.47 16.70
C ILE A 106 -3.99 -9.57 15.22
N TRP A 107 -5.28 -9.40 14.92
CA TRP A 107 -5.78 -9.44 13.56
C TRP A 107 -5.15 -8.29 12.74
N SER A 108 -4.34 -8.67 11.74
CA SER A 108 -3.62 -7.71 10.91
C SER A 108 -4.54 -7.03 9.91
N PRO A 109 -4.32 -5.73 9.61
CA PRO A 109 -4.98 -5.06 8.48
C PRO A 109 -4.78 -5.77 7.13
N THR A 110 -3.60 -6.33 6.89
CA THR A 110 -3.26 -7.08 5.67
C THR A 110 -3.92 -8.45 5.58
N ALA A 111 -4.55 -8.94 6.64
CA ALA A 111 -5.37 -10.15 6.61
C ALA A 111 -6.80 -9.88 6.12
N ASP A 112 -7.16 -8.62 5.92
CA ASP A 112 -8.48 -8.20 5.46
C ASP A 112 -8.43 -7.90 3.95
N LEU A 113 -9.19 -8.68 3.18
CA LEU A 113 -9.27 -8.55 1.73
C LEU A 113 -9.68 -7.14 1.28
N MET A 114 -10.55 -6.46 2.03
CA MET A 114 -10.99 -5.10 1.67
C MET A 114 -9.86 -4.08 1.79
N THR A 115 -8.98 -4.25 2.76
CA THR A 115 -7.79 -3.40 2.92
C THR A 115 -6.82 -3.60 1.74
N GLU A 116 -6.54 -4.84 1.39
CA GLU A 116 -5.67 -5.17 0.25
C GLU A 116 -6.26 -4.70 -1.08
N LEU A 117 -7.57 -4.90 -1.30
CA LEU A 117 -8.26 -4.38 -2.48
C LEU A 117 -8.20 -2.85 -2.54
N GLY A 118 -8.31 -2.16 -1.42
CA GLY A 118 -8.16 -0.70 -1.36
C GLY A 118 -6.79 -0.24 -1.85
N TRP A 119 -5.72 -0.88 -1.38
CA TRP A 119 -4.35 -0.56 -1.83
C TRP A 119 -4.12 -0.91 -3.29
N ALA A 120 -4.57 -2.10 -3.71
CA ALA A 120 -4.49 -2.54 -5.10
C ALA A 120 -5.22 -1.56 -6.04
N LEU A 121 -6.37 -1.05 -5.63
CA LEU A 121 -7.16 -0.09 -6.42
C LEU A 121 -6.42 1.23 -6.59
N VAL A 122 -5.81 1.77 -5.53
CA VAL A 122 -4.98 2.98 -5.61
C VAL A 122 -3.82 2.79 -6.58
N VAL A 123 -3.09 1.67 -6.46
CA VAL A 123 -1.96 1.35 -7.35
C VAL A 123 -2.43 1.16 -8.79
N PHE A 124 -3.54 0.45 -9.00
CA PHE A 124 -4.14 0.26 -10.32
C PHE A 124 -4.48 1.59 -11.00
N VAL A 125 -5.14 2.51 -10.29
CA VAL A 125 -5.48 3.84 -10.83
C VAL A 125 -4.22 4.60 -11.20
N LEU A 126 -3.17 4.56 -10.39
CA LEU A 126 -1.90 5.22 -10.68
C LEU A 126 -1.20 4.63 -11.90
N ILE A 127 -1.13 3.31 -12.00
CA ILE A 127 -0.54 2.62 -13.17
C ILE A 127 -1.32 2.99 -14.44
N THR A 128 -2.64 2.86 -14.41
CA THR A 128 -3.52 3.17 -15.54
C THR A 128 -3.37 4.63 -15.98
N TYR A 129 -3.36 5.56 -15.03
CA TYR A 129 -3.15 6.99 -15.30
C TYR A 129 -1.81 7.23 -16.02
N HIS A 130 -0.71 6.61 -15.56
CA HIS A 130 0.61 6.80 -16.19
C HIS A 130 0.70 6.15 -17.56
N LYS A 131 0.10 4.97 -17.73
CA LYS A 131 0.04 4.31 -19.04
C LYS A 131 -0.72 5.15 -20.06
N ILE A 132 -1.89 5.68 -19.67
CA ILE A 132 -2.67 6.56 -20.55
C ILE A 132 -1.90 7.85 -20.85
N LYS A 133 -1.23 8.43 -19.85
CA LYS A 133 -0.44 9.64 -20.05
C LYS A 133 0.78 9.43 -20.98
N ALA A 134 1.40 8.27 -20.93
CA ALA A 134 2.58 7.93 -21.73
C ALA A 134 2.22 7.55 -23.17
N SER A 135 1.17 6.76 -23.37
CA SER A 135 0.82 6.15 -24.67
C SER A 135 -0.45 6.73 -25.29
N GLY A 136 -1.17 7.61 -24.58
CA GLY A 136 -2.51 8.05 -24.94
C GLY A 136 -3.55 6.94 -24.80
N ILE A 137 -4.82 7.30 -24.84
CA ILE A 137 -5.94 6.35 -24.68
C ILE A 137 -5.90 5.27 -25.78
N GLY A 138 -5.61 5.66 -27.02
CA GLY A 138 -5.50 4.72 -28.16
C GLY A 138 -4.33 3.74 -28.01
N GLY A 139 -3.18 4.21 -27.53
CA GLY A 139 -2.01 3.37 -27.25
C GLY A 139 -2.24 2.39 -26.11
N TYR A 140 -2.92 2.84 -25.05
CA TYR A 140 -3.31 2.00 -23.93
C TYR A 140 -4.23 0.85 -24.36
N LEU A 141 -5.29 1.16 -25.13
CA LEU A 141 -6.21 0.14 -25.65
C LEU A 141 -5.53 -0.80 -26.63
N LYS A 142 -4.62 -0.28 -27.47
CA LYS A 142 -3.86 -1.12 -28.40
C LYS A 142 -2.95 -2.10 -27.65
N GLY A 143 -2.39 -1.71 -26.51
CA GLY A 143 -1.57 -2.58 -25.67
C GLY A 143 -2.29 -3.85 -25.18
N PHE A 144 -3.61 -3.84 -25.05
CA PHE A 144 -4.39 -5.06 -24.74
C PHE A 144 -4.50 -6.02 -25.92
N LEU A 145 -4.34 -5.52 -27.13
CA LEU A 145 -4.47 -6.28 -28.37
C LEU A 145 -3.13 -6.81 -28.90
N ASP A 146 -2.00 -6.26 -28.43
CA ASP A 146 -0.66 -6.70 -28.81
C ASP A 146 -0.18 -7.89 -27.92
N PRO A 147 0.53 -8.88 -28.46
CA PRO A 147 0.88 -9.06 -29.87
C PRO A 147 -0.21 -9.73 -30.71
N ILE A 148 -1.21 -10.38 -30.11
CA ILE A 148 -2.26 -11.11 -30.84
C ILE A 148 -3.61 -10.85 -30.17
N PHE A 149 -4.63 -10.50 -30.95
CA PHE A 149 -6.00 -10.24 -30.50
C PHE A 149 -6.58 -11.36 -29.60
N VAL A 150 -6.22 -12.62 -29.86
CA VAL A 150 -6.64 -13.78 -29.06
C VAL A 150 -6.12 -13.72 -27.62
N MET A 151 -5.03 -12.97 -27.36
CA MET A 151 -4.48 -12.77 -26.00
C MET A 151 -5.13 -11.61 -25.25
N ALA A 152 -6.01 -10.84 -25.88
CA ALA A 152 -6.68 -9.72 -25.23
C ALA A 152 -7.34 -10.08 -23.89
N PRO A 153 -8.08 -11.17 -23.72
CA PRO A 153 -8.64 -11.55 -22.42
C PRO A 153 -7.58 -11.79 -21.35
N ILE A 154 -6.45 -12.43 -21.73
CA ILE A 154 -5.34 -12.72 -20.81
C ILE A 154 -4.62 -11.42 -20.44
N ASN A 155 -4.42 -10.52 -21.39
CA ASN A 155 -3.78 -9.22 -21.14
C ASN A 155 -4.64 -8.35 -20.22
N VAL A 156 -5.95 -8.35 -20.40
CA VAL A 156 -6.89 -7.64 -19.51
C VAL A 156 -6.86 -8.24 -18.10
N MET A 157 -6.86 -9.57 -17.98
CA MET A 157 -6.75 -10.26 -16.70
C MET A 157 -5.41 -9.94 -16.02
N SER A 158 -4.30 -10.01 -16.75
CA SER A 158 -2.99 -9.67 -16.20
C SER A 158 -2.93 -8.22 -15.68
N GLU A 159 -3.47 -7.27 -16.45
CA GLU A 159 -3.51 -5.85 -16.04
C GLU A 159 -4.32 -5.64 -14.75
N LEU A 160 -5.45 -6.36 -14.62
CA LEU A 160 -6.31 -6.27 -13.44
C LEU A 160 -5.65 -6.88 -12.20
N PHE A 161 -4.92 -8.00 -12.37
CA PHE A 161 -4.31 -8.72 -11.25
C PHE A 161 -2.86 -8.31 -10.95
N THR A 162 -2.23 -7.51 -11.80
CA THR A 162 -0.85 -7.04 -11.56
C THR A 162 -0.69 -6.23 -10.26
N PRO A 163 -1.65 -5.38 -9.83
CA PRO A 163 -1.51 -4.63 -8.59
C PRO A 163 -1.83 -5.44 -7.31
N ILE A 164 -2.32 -6.67 -7.42
CA ILE A 164 -2.66 -7.54 -6.30
C ILE A 164 -1.52 -8.51 -6.02
#